data_e0071c1357257633d2bffd91dc545928
#
_entry.id   e0071c1357257633d2bffd91dc545928
#
_cell.length_a   1.000
_cell.length_b   1.000
_cell.length_c   1.000
_cell.angle_alpha   90.00
_cell.angle_beta   90.00
_cell.angle_gamma   90.00
#
_symmetry.space_group_name_H-M   'P 1'
#
loop_
_entity.id
_entity.type
_entity.pdbx_description
1 polymer ?
#
loop_
_entity_poly.entity_id
_entity_poly.type
_entity_poly.pdbx_seq_one_letter_code
_entity_poly.pdbx_strand_id
1 'polypeptide(L)'
;YIYILHELKCYIDVYEYVDHDNDPTFEKIQTVELIKLTRGNTNSASAFSFSLDYNYLLSSIAGDNSVIVFDVDKKTGLLKKNFLLPVSGEYPKDAEFFPDNKFLVSLNHESNTMTFFHIDLEHGTMIMNGPAMKVNMPNCIVFHKLG
;
A
#
# COMPACT_ATOMS: atom_id res chain seq x y z
N TYR A 1 10.04 -9.86 10.36
CA TYR A 1 8.57 -9.90 10.27
C TYR A 1 8.14 -10.26 8.87
N ILE A 2 6.95 -10.87 8.73
CA ILE A 2 6.31 -11.23 7.47
C ILE A 2 4.94 -10.56 7.43
N TYR A 3 4.61 -9.98 6.29
CA TYR A 3 3.33 -9.31 6.06
C TYR A 3 2.60 -10.04 4.93
N ILE A 4 1.34 -10.40 5.16
CA ILE A 4 0.51 -11.12 4.20
C ILE A 4 -0.74 -10.31 3.91
N LEU A 5 -0.89 -9.87 2.66
CA LEU A 5 -2.08 -9.17 2.19
C LEU A 5 -3.16 -10.16 1.78
N HIS A 6 -4.34 -10.00 2.35
CA HIS A 6 -5.53 -10.77 1.99
C HIS A 6 -6.43 -9.96 1.06
N GLU A 7 -6.31 -10.20 -0.24
CA GLU A 7 -6.96 -9.44 -1.30
C GLU A 7 -8.46 -9.24 -1.05
N LEU A 8 -9.24 -10.32 -1.03
CA LEU A 8 -10.70 -10.27 -0.95
C LEU A 8 -11.25 -9.93 0.44
N LYS A 9 -10.40 -9.93 1.43
CA LYS A 9 -10.77 -9.62 2.82
C LYS A 9 -10.29 -8.25 3.27
N CYS A 10 -9.46 -7.59 2.45
CA CYS A 10 -8.92 -6.25 2.70
C CYS A 10 -8.30 -6.10 4.09
N TYR A 11 -7.43 -7.03 4.47
CA TYR A 11 -6.63 -6.93 5.68
C TYR A 11 -5.20 -7.43 5.46
N ILE A 12 -4.31 -7.06 6.36
CA ILE A 12 -2.93 -7.55 6.42
C ILE A 12 -2.75 -8.31 7.74
N ASP A 13 -2.25 -9.53 7.64
CA ASP A 13 -1.71 -10.27 8.79
C ASP A 13 -0.21 -10.00 8.91
N VAL A 14 0.23 -9.74 10.14
CA VAL A 14 1.65 -9.56 10.49
C VAL A 14 2.08 -10.73 11.34
N TYR A 15 3.19 -11.36 10.95
CA TYR A 15 3.80 -12.46 11.68
C TYR A 15 5.20 -12.10 12.15
N GLU A 16 5.52 -12.48 13.35
CA GLU A 16 6.91 -12.56 13.79
C GLU A 16 7.52 -13.86 13.25
N TYR A 17 8.72 -13.73 12.70
CA TYR A 17 9.52 -14.85 12.23
C TYR A 17 10.70 -15.03 13.20
N VAL A 18 10.82 -16.24 13.73
CA VAL A 18 11.95 -16.62 14.58
C VAL A 18 12.59 -17.89 13.99
N ASP A 19 13.88 -17.82 13.71
CA ASP A 19 14.64 -18.97 13.25
C ASP A 19 15.29 -19.65 14.45
N HIS A 20 14.93 -20.91 14.67
CA HIS A 20 15.48 -21.78 15.70
C HIS A 20 16.32 -22.88 15.04
N ASP A 21 17.58 -22.59 14.72
CA ASP A 21 18.55 -23.58 14.19
C ASP A 21 18.01 -24.39 12.98
N ASN A 22 17.46 -23.70 11.97
CA ASN A 22 16.79 -24.26 10.77
C ASN A 22 15.37 -24.82 11.01
N ASP A 23 14.72 -24.51 12.11
CA ASP A 23 13.31 -24.80 12.37
C ASP A 23 12.55 -23.47 12.56
N PRO A 24 12.18 -22.76 11.49
CA PRO A 24 11.55 -21.45 11.59
C PRO A 24 10.13 -21.54 12.13
N THR A 25 9.81 -20.67 13.09
CA THR A 25 8.46 -20.52 13.61
C THR A 25 7.87 -19.18 13.19
N PHE A 26 6.54 -19.15 13.07
CA PHE A 26 5.78 -17.99 12.66
C PHE A 26 4.65 -17.77 13.66
N GLU A 27 4.66 -16.66 14.35
CA GLU A 27 3.60 -16.29 15.28
C GLU A 27 2.85 -15.07 14.72
N LYS A 28 1.52 -15.18 14.58
CA LYS A 28 0.73 -14.05 14.16
C LYS A 28 0.59 -13.05 15.30
N ILE A 29 1.12 -11.84 15.10
CA ILE A 29 1.16 -10.78 16.12
C ILE A 29 0.14 -9.67 15.86
N GLN A 30 -0.37 -9.53 14.62
CA GLN A 30 -1.38 -8.53 14.29
C GLN A 30 -2.22 -8.97 13.09
N THR A 31 -3.50 -8.56 13.09
CA THR A 31 -4.35 -8.44 11.91
C THR A 31 -4.84 -7.01 11.83
N VAL A 32 -4.60 -6.32 10.70
CA VAL A 32 -5.02 -4.93 10.51
C VAL A 32 -5.95 -4.81 9.30
N GLU A 33 -7.15 -4.29 9.51
CA GLU A 33 -8.08 -4.01 8.42
C GLU A 33 -7.64 -2.77 7.64
N LEU A 34 -7.63 -2.86 6.31
CA LEU A 34 -7.37 -1.73 5.42
C LEU A 34 -8.60 -0.83 5.37
N ILE A 35 -9.73 -1.43 5.08
CA ILE A 35 -11.04 -0.77 5.05
C ILE A 35 -12.10 -1.67 5.70
N LYS A 36 -13.16 -1.04 6.19
CA LYS A 36 -14.30 -1.77 6.72
C LYS A 36 -15.17 -2.28 5.58
N LEU A 37 -15.19 -3.59 5.37
CA LEU A 37 -16.07 -4.21 4.39
C LEU A 37 -17.53 -4.18 4.87
N THR A 38 -18.42 -3.75 3.99
CA THR A 38 -19.87 -3.84 4.19
C THR A 38 -20.46 -4.91 3.26
N ARG A 39 -21.67 -5.40 3.59
CA ARG A 39 -22.33 -6.43 2.77
C ARG A 39 -22.58 -5.90 1.35
N GLY A 40 -22.13 -6.66 0.35
CA GLY A 40 -22.23 -6.29 -1.07
C GLY A 40 -21.05 -5.44 -1.59
N ASN A 41 -20.06 -5.17 -0.77
CA ASN A 41 -18.86 -4.48 -1.20
C ASN A 41 -17.96 -5.41 -2.04
N THR A 42 -17.47 -4.91 -3.18
CA THR A 42 -16.57 -5.61 -4.12
C THR A 42 -15.12 -5.15 -3.99
N ASN A 43 -14.78 -4.47 -2.88
CA ASN A 43 -13.43 -3.97 -2.68
C ASN A 43 -12.42 -5.12 -2.54
N SER A 44 -11.24 -4.93 -3.11
CA SER A 44 -10.11 -5.82 -2.95
C SER A 44 -8.83 -5.03 -2.76
N ALA A 45 -7.97 -5.49 -1.87
CA ALA A 45 -6.61 -4.98 -1.75
C ALA A 45 -5.77 -5.55 -2.89
N SER A 46 -5.18 -4.70 -3.72
CA SER A 46 -4.54 -5.16 -4.97
C SER A 46 -3.05 -5.38 -4.85
N ALA A 47 -2.35 -4.51 -4.15
CA ALA A 47 -0.91 -4.58 -3.95
C ALA A 47 -0.50 -3.91 -2.65
N PHE A 48 0.71 -4.22 -2.17
CA PHE A 48 1.36 -3.43 -1.12
C PHE A 48 2.87 -3.39 -1.32
N SER A 49 3.48 -2.31 -0.88
CA SER A 49 4.93 -2.09 -0.94
C SER A 49 5.42 -1.32 0.29
N PHE A 50 6.70 -1.48 0.59
CA PHE A 50 7.36 -0.68 1.62
C PHE A 50 8.04 0.54 1.03
N SER A 51 8.06 1.64 1.78
CA SER A 51 9.00 2.72 1.51
C SER A 51 10.45 2.22 1.58
N LEU A 52 11.36 2.89 0.86
CA LEU A 52 12.77 2.46 0.76
C LEU A 52 13.47 2.37 2.12
N ASP A 53 13.05 3.19 3.08
CA ASP A 53 13.56 3.20 4.45
C ASP A 53 12.81 2.26 5.41
N TYR A 54 11.81 1.51 4.91
CA TYR A 54 10.95 0.61 5.68
C TYR A 54 10.19 1.27 6.85
N ASN A 55 9.99 2.58 6.83
CA ASN A 55 9.21 3.29 7.85
C ASN A 55 7.71 3.24 7.55
N TYR A 56 7.34 3.00 6.29
CA TYR A 56 5.95 3.03 5.84
C TYR A 56 5.63 1.82 4.98
N LEU A 57 4.37 1.38 5.06
CA LEU A 57 3.78 0.39 4.17
C LEU A 57 2.58 1.04 3.48
N LEU A 58 2.56 0.95 2.15
CA LEU A 58 1.51 1.43 1.28
C LEU A 58 0.72 0.23 0.74
N SER A 59 -0.60 0.33 0.65
CA SER A 59 -1.43 -0.63 -0.08
C SER A 59 -2.47 0.08 -0.94
N SER A 60 -2.71 -0.44 -2.15
CA SER A 60 -3.80 0.00 -3.03
C SER A 60 -5.06 -0.82 -2.80
N ILE A 61 -6.23 -0.17 -2.87
CA ILE A 61 -7.54 -0.78 -2.65
C ILE A 61 -8.39 -0.53 -3.89
N ALA A 62 -8.45 -1.53 -4.75
CA ALA A 62 -9.32 -1.53 -5.92
C ALA A 62 -10.79 -1.58 -5.49
N GLY A 63 -11.68 -0.93 -6.24
CA GLY A 63 -13.10 -0.82 -5.90
C GLY A 63 -13.41 0.33 -4.93
N ASP A 64 -12.57 0.59 -3.93
CA ASP A 64 -12.64 1.80 -3.09
C ASP A 64 -11.95 3.01 -3.73
N ASN A 65 -11.14 2.77 -4.75
CA ASN A 65 -10.36 3.77 -5.48
C ASN A 65 -9.46 4.59 -4.55
N SER A 66 -8.83 3.91 -3.61
CA SER A 66 -8.00 4.54 -2.57
C SER A 66 -6.65 3.85 -2.38
N VAL A 67 -5.78 4.54 -1.68
CA VAL A 67 -4.56 3.98 -1.09
C VAL A 67 -4.58 4.18 0.42
N ILE A 68 -4.02 3.23 1.12
CA ILE A 68 -3.81 3.31 2.56
C ILE A 68 -2.32 3.26 2.87
N VAL A 69 -1.88 4.09 3.81
CA VAL A 69 -0.52 4.09 4.33
C VAL A 69 -0.53 3.76 5.81
N PHE A 70 0.43 2.96 6.21
CA PHE A 70 0.71 2.62 7.61
C PHE A 70 2.10 3.06 7.99
N ASP A 71 2.26 3.56 9.21
CA ASP A 71 3.54 3.63 9.91
C ASP A 71 3.96 2.22 10.31
N VAL A 72 5.23 1.89 10.16
CA VAL A 72 5.80 0.59 10.53
C VAL A 72 6.70 0.76 11.76
N ASP A 73 6.35 0.13 12.86
CA ASP A 73 7.27 0.02 13.98
C ASP A 73 8.33 -1.06 13.68
N LYS A 74 9.53 -0.64 13.35
CA LYS A 74 10.63 -1.56 12.98
C LYS A 74 11.10 -2.47 14.12
N LYS A 75 10.77 -2.16 15.36
CA LYS A 75 11.14 -2.99 16.52
C LYS A 75 10.15 -4.12 16.76
N THR A 76 8.88 -3.86 16.51
CA THR A 76 7.79 -4.80 16.81
C THR A 76 7.12 -5.35 15.56
N GLY A 77 7.41 -4.80 14.37
CA GLY A 77 6.75 -5.13 13.11
C GLY A 77 5.31 -4.63 12.99
N LEU A 78 4.76 -3.99 14.01
CA LEU A 78 3.37 -3.60 14.04
C LEU A 78 3.08 -2.43 13.09
N LEU A 79 1.88 -2.48 12.50
CA LEU A 79 1.36 -1.46 11.61
C LEU A 79 0.39 -0.55 12.36
N LYS A 80 0.56 0.76 12.17
CA LYS A 80 -0.36 1.79 12.63
C LYS A 80 -0.86 2.60 11.44
N LYS A 81 -2.18 2.67 11.24
CA LYS A 81 -2.77 3.44 10.14
C LYS A 81 -2.34 4.90 10.21
N ASN A 82 -1.78 5.40 9.11
CA ASN A 82 -1.44 6.80 8.90
C ASN A 82 -2.60 7.51 8.20
N PHE A 83 -2.87 7.19 6.92
CA PHE A 83 -4.03 7.72 6.19
C PHE A 83 -4.65 6.70 5.23
N LEU A 84 -5.88 6.98 4.80
CA LEU A 84 -6.60 6.34 3.71
C LEU A 84 -7.20 7.45 2.85
N LEU A 85 -6.77 7.56 1.59
CA LEU A 85 -7.13 8.67 0.71
C LEU A 85 -7.40 8.20 -0.72
N PRO A 86 -8.33 8.86 -1.47
CA PRO A 86 -8.66 8.48 -2.83
C PRO A 86 -7.53 8.82 -3.82
N VAL A 87 -7.39 8.03 -4.89
CA VAL A 87 -6.31 8.14 -5.88
C VAL A 87 -6.65 8.98 -7.12
N SER A 88 -7.83 9.56 -7.21
CA SER A 88 -8.28 10.33 -8.39
C SER A 88 -8.22 9.52 -9.69
N GLY A 89 -8.58 8.26 -9.61
CA GLY A 89 -8.64 7.30 -10.73
C GLY A 89 -9.46 6.07 -10.31
N GLU A 90 -9.63 5.12 -11.21
CA GLU A 90 -10.47 3.95 -10.98
C GLU A 90 -9.65 2.66 -10.96
N TYR A 91 -9.93 1.82 -9.98
CA TYR A 91 -9.37 0.50 -9.79
C TYR A 91 -7.83 0.52 -9.70
N PRO A 92 -7.24 1.10 -8.62
CA PRO A 92 -5.80 1.12 -8.44
C PRO A 92 -5.26 -0.29 -8.23
N LYS A 93 -4.56 -0.80 -9.25
CA LYS A 93 -3.93 -2.13 -9.23
C LYS A 93 -2.64 -2.14 -8.45
N ASP A 94 -1.92 -1.02 -8.47
CA ASP A 94 -0.66 -0.87 -7.78
C ASP A 94 -0.42 0.58 -7.41
N ALA A 95 0.39 0.80 -6.40
CA ALA A 95 0.85 2.11 -5.98
C ALA A 95 2.23 2.01 -5.34
N GLU A 96 3.08 3.01 -5.54
CA GLU A 96 4.45 2.97 -5.07
C GLU A 96 4.89 4.34 -4.55
N PHE A 97 5.70 4.33 -3.48
CA PHE A 97 6.41 5.51 -3.02
C PHE A 97 7.56 5.86 -3.97
N PHE A 98 7.79 7.14 -4.20
CA PHE A 98 9.06 7.58 -4.72
C PHE A 98 10.17 7.39 -3.67
N PRO A 99 11.43 7.18 -4.09
CA PRO A 99 12.52 6.85 -3.16
C PRO A 99 12.81 7.90 -2.08
N ASP A 100 12.30 9.12 -2.25
CA ASP A 100 12.45 10.22 -1.28
C ASP A 100 11.29 10.32 -0.28
N ASN A 101 10.28 9.44 -0.39
CA ASN A 101 9.05 9.44 0.42
C ASN A 101 8.23 10.73 0.36
N LYS A 102 8.48 11.60 -0.66
CA LYS A 102 7.73 12.85 -0.84
C LYS A 102 6.63 12.75 -1.87
N PHE A 103 6.69 11.73 -2.69
CA PHE A 103 5.73 11.49 -3.76
C PHE A 103 5.25 10.05 -3.72
N LEU A 104 4.08 9.87 -4.31
CA LEU A 104 3.42 8.59 -4.53
C LEU A 104 2.86 8.56 -5.94
N VAL A 105 2.87 7.39 -6.56
CA VAL A 105 2.21 7.13 -7.83
C VAL A 105 1.17 6.03 -7.63
N SER A 106 0.00 6.17 -8.26
CA SER A 106 -1.03 5.14 -8.35
C SER A 106 -1.30 4.75 -9.80
N LEU A 107 -1.39 3.45 -10.06
CA LEU A 107 -1.73 2.87 -11.36
C LEU A 107 -3.22 2.51 -11.38
N ASN A 108 -4.02 3.31 -12.07
CA ASN A 108 -5.48 3.19 -12.10
C ASN A 108 -5.91 2.42 -13.35
N HIS A 109 -6.13 1.11 -13.19
CA HIS A 109 -6.29 0.15 -14.27
C HIS A 109 -7.52 0.46 -15.15
N GLU A 110 -8.70 0.69 -14.54
CA GLU A 110 -9.95 0.88 -15.28
C GLU A 110 -10.06 2.27 -15.90
N SER A 111 -9.52 3.30 -15.25
CA SER A 111 -9.47 4.64 -15.85
C SER A 111 -8.34 4.83 -16.86
N ASN A 112 -7.47 3.82 -17.06
CA ASN A 112 -6.32 3.89 -17.96
C ASN A 112 -5.41 5.09 -17.68
N THR A 113 -5.12 5.31 -16.39
CA THR A 113 -4.34 6.46 -15.94
C THR A 113 -3.30 6.07 -14.91
N MET A 114 -2.31 6.94 -14.81
CA MET A 114 -1.36 7.00 -13.72
C MET A 114 -1.48 8.38 -13.07
N THR A 115 -1.64 8.42 -11.76
CA THR A 115 -1.78 9.67 -11.00
C THR A 115 -0.62 9.82 -10.03
N PHE A 116 -0.14 11.05 -9.88
CA PHE A 116 0.98 11.38 -9.02
C PHE A 116 0.52 12.29 -7.90
N PHE A 117 1.08 12.10 -6.71
CA PHE A 117 0.72 12.85 -5.53
C PHE A 117 1.98 13.32 -4.80
N HIS A 118 1.96 14.54 -4.32
CA HIS A 118 2.81 14.98 -3.23
C HIS A 118 2.18 14.51 -1.92
N ILE A 119 2.99 13.87 -1.06
CA ILE A 119 2.52 13.31 0.21
C ILE A 119 3.25 13.95 1.39
N ASP A 120 2.53 14.15 2.47
CA ASP A 120 3.07 14.53 3.77
C ASP A 120 2.67 13.45 4.77
N LEU A 121 3.63 12.57 5.08
CA LEU A 121 3.42 11.42 5.95
C LEU A 121 3.31 11.81 7.43
N GLU A 122 3.85 12.97 7.82
CA GLU A 122 3.74 13.49 9.19
C GLU A 122 2.30 14.00 9.47
N HIS A 123 1.68 14.65 8.49
CA HIS A 123 0.32 15.20 8.63
C HIS A 123 -0.76 14.32 7.99
N GLY A 124 -0.38 13.20 7.37
CA GLY A 124 -1.31 12.27 6.73
C GLY A 124 -2.07 12.90 5.56
N THR A 125 -1.40 13.66 4.72
CA THR A 125 -2.01 14.33 3.57
C THR A 125 -1.43 13.87 2.24
N MET A 126 -2.27 13.92 1.20
CA MET A 126 -1.91 13.54 -0.17
C MET A 126 -2.59 14.52 -1.14
N ILE A 127 -1.80 15.21 -1.96
CA ILE A 127 -2.27 16.23 -2.90
C ILE A 127 -1.83 15.82 -4.30
N MET A 128 -2.79 15.77 -5.23
CA MET A 128 -2.51 15.41 -6.62
C MET A 128 -1.49 16.39 -7.24
N ASN A 129 -0.44 15.86 -7.86
CA ASN A 129 0.64 16.62 -8.47
C ASN A 129 0.52 16.60 -10.01
N GLY A 130 -0.23 17.56 -10.55
CA GLY A 130 -0.49 17.71 -11.97
C GLY A 130 -1.61 16.80 -12.50
N PRO A 131 -1.88 16.82 -13.81
CA PRO A 131 -2.93 16.02 -14.44
C PRO A 131 -2.56 14.54 -14.49
N ALA A 132 -3.57 13.67 -14.51
CA ALA A 132 -3.38 12.24 -14.71
C ALA A 132 -2.71 11.97 -16.07
N MET A 133 -1.74 11.07 -16.08
CA MET A 133 -1.07 10.60 -17.30
C MET A 133 -1.83 9.40 -17.87
N LYS A 134 -2.05 9.36 -19.18
CA LYS A 134 -2.67 8.21 -19.84
C LYS A 134 -1.70 7.05 -19.95
N VAL A 135 -2.07 5.91 -19.40
CA VAL A 135 -1.34 4.64 -19.49
C VAL A 135 -2.37 3.53 -19.65
N ASN A 136 -2.31 2.76 -20.74
CA ASN A 136 -3.30 1.74 -21.02
C ASN A 136 -3.20 0.55 -20.06
N MET A 137 -4.25 0.30 -19.29
CA MET A 137 -4.41 -0.82 -18.34
C MET A 137 -3.15 -1.07 -17.48
N PRO A 138 -2.63 -0.06 -16.77
CA PRO A 138 -1.43 -0.24 -15.97
C PRO A 138 -1.69 -1.21 -14.83
N ASN A 139 -0.70 -2.05 -14.49
CA ASN A 139 -0.90 -3.14 -13.55
C ASN A 139 0.16 -3.24 -12.44
N CYS A 140 1.40 -2.93 -12.73
CA CYS A 140 2.50 -3.04 -11.78
C CYS A 140 3.54 -1.96 -12.04
N ILE A 141 4.14 -1.44 -10.99
CA ILE A 141 5.23 -0.45 -11.05
C ILE A 141 6.35 -0.84 -10.09
N VAL A 142 7.56 -0.54 -10.49
CA VAL A 142 8.74 -0.67 -9.63
C VAL A 142 9.72 0.44 -9.94
N PHE A 143 10.30 1.06 -8.90
CA PHE A 143 11.41 1.98 -9.06
C PHE A 143 12.73 1.24 -9.09
N HIS A 144 13.56 1.59 -10.06
CA HIS A 144 14.93 1.12 -10.15
C HIS A 144 15.89 2.31 -10.15
N LYS A 145 16.84 2.31 -9.22
CA LYS A 145 17.89 3.31 -9.17
C LYS A 145 19.02 2.87 -10.13
N LEU A 146 19.25 3.69 -11.12
CA LEU A 146 20.46 3.56 -11.96
C LEU A 146 21.67 3.98 -11.12
N GLY A 147 22.70 3.15 -11.12
CA GLY A 147 23.95 3.37 -10.36
C GLY A 147 24.75 4.57 -10.83
#